data_16e62ca350174a70ac75cf45c7b8ed85
#
_entry.id   16e62ca350174a70ac75cf45c7b8ed85
#
_cell.length_a   1.000
_cell.length_b   1.000
_cell.length_c   1.000
_cell.angle_alpha   90.00
_cell.angle_beta   90.00
_cell.angle_gamma   90.00
#
_symmetry.space_group_name_H-M   'P 1'
#
loop_
_entity.id
_entity.type
_entity.pdbx_description
1 polymer ?
#
loop_
_entity_poly.entity_id
_entity_poly.type
_entity_poly.pdbx_seq_one_letter_code
_entity_poly.pdbx_strand_id
1 'polypeptide(L)'
;MRGAECSASFVVLGDMCGRYHLTAAAQELEKLFHLDRIPPGYKPRYNIAPTQPVAVVRQHPHKGARLEPLRWGLLPHWMKEPRKSTLMINARIESIHQRRAFQGALERRRCLIPATGFYEWRRVGKSRIPHRIEAVDLPIFAFAGLWERWQPAGQAPIDSVTLVTTRAVAPLAFIHQRMPVLLSPDRFDQWMMPRIQPKEAVQSWLKDQPSPSLRAIRVTDHVNNVAHDDAECLKEAQSVGPLFSRP
;
A
#
# COMPACT_ATOMS: atom_id res chain seq x y z
N MET A 1 35.32 -5.70 21.92
CA MET A 1 34.54 -5.99 20.71
C MET A 1 33.35 -5.03 20.69
N ARG A 2 33.42 -3.99 19.87
CA ARG A 2 32.34 -2.98 19.81
C ARG A 2 31.36 -3.40 18.70
N GLY A 3 30.10 -3.67 19.12
CA GLY A 3 29.01 -3.96 18.20
C GLY A 3 28.74 -2.76 17.31
N ALA A 4 28.84 -2.96 16.01
CA ALA A 4 28.44 -1.97 15.00
C ALA A 4 26.91 -1.96 14.93
N GLU A 5 26.29 -0.93 15.49
CA GLU A 5 24.89 -0.59 15.22
C GLU A 5 24.75 -0.22 13.75
N CYS A 6 24.14 -1.11 13.00
CA CYS A 6 23.80 -0.88 11.61
C CYS A 6 22.56 0.02 11.55
N SER A 7 22.78 1.34 11.59
CA SER A 7 21.73 2.31 11.27
C SER A 7 21.37 2.15 9.79
N ALA A 8 20.32 1.41 9.51
CA ALA A 8 19.77 1.28 8.17
C ALA A 8 19.10 2.59 7.76
N SER A 9 19.88 3.52 7.24
CA SER A 9 19.36 4.67 6.48
C SER A 9 18.65 4.13 5.24
N PHE A 10 17.35 4.00 5.30
CA PHE A 10 16.51 3.64 4.15
C PHE A 10 16.55 4.81 3.16
N VAL A 11 17.37 4.69 2.14
CA VAL A 11 17.24 5.51 0.93
C VAL A 11 15.94 5.12 0.27
N VAL A 12 14.90 5.92 0.49
CA VAL A 12 13.66 5.84 -0.27
C VAL A 12 13.96 6.20 -1.71
N LEU A 13 14.10 5.19 -2.57
CA LEU A 13 14.17 5.37 -4.01
C LEU A 13 12.85 5.94 -4.51
N GLY A 14 12.81 7.26 -4.79
CA GLY A 14 11.87 7.94 -5.68
C GLY A 14 10.42 8.02 -5.21
N ASP A 15 9.95 9.20 -5.03
CA ASP A 15 8.59 9.78 -5.11
C ASP A 15 7.44 8.81 -5.41
N MET A 16 7.02 7.96 -4.42
CA MET A 16 5.80 7.16 -4.52
C MET A 16 5.35 6.67 -3.14
N CYS A 17 4.04 6.49 -2.95
CA CYS A 17 3.42 5.98 -1.74
C CYS A 17 4.16 4.74 -1.19
N GLY A 18 4.85 4.93 -0.10
CA GLY A 18 5.69 3.91 0.54
C GLY A 18 5.34 3.67 2.00
N ARG A 19 4.20 4.15 2.47
CA ARG A 19 3.79 3.99 3.86
C ARG A 19 2.27 4.03 4.00
N TYR A 20 1.68 3.11 4.81
CA TYR A 20 0.25 3.12 5.08
C TYR A 20 -0.05 2.55 6.46
N HIS A 21 -1.30 2.63 6.89
CA HIS A 21 -1.79 2.02 8.11
C HIS A 21 -3.06 1.20 7.87
N LEU A 22 -3.23 0.17 8.71
CA LEU A 22 -4.41 -0.68 8.78
C LEU A 22 -4.77 -0.86 10.24
N THR A 23 -5.65 -0.01 10.75
CA THR A 23 -6.03 0.01 12.18
C THR A 23 -7.37 -0.66 12.46
N ALA A 24 -8.00 -1.23 11.42
CA ALA A 24 -9.26 -1.96 11.55
C ALA A 24 -9.12 -3.20 12.42
N ALA A 25 -10.15 -3.50 13.19
CA ALA A 25 -10.23 -4.73 13.96
C ALA A 25 -10.45 -5.95 13.04
N ALA A 26 -10.11 -7.15 13.54
CA ALA A 26 -10.25 -8.39 12.79
C ALA A 26 -11.69 -8.60 12.29
N GLN A 27 -12.68 -8.38 13.16
CA GLN A 27 -14.11 -8.57 12.85
C GLN A 27 -14.60 -7.62 11.75
N GLU A 28 -14.06 -6.41 11.68
CA GLU A 28 -14.40 -5.45 10.62
C GLU A 28 -13.91 -5.95 9.26
N LEU A 29 -12.69 -6.50 9.21
CA LEU A 29 -12.13 -7.09 8.00
C LEU A 29 -12.85 -8.36 7.57
N GLU A 30 -13.19 -9.26 8.50
CA GLU A 30 -13.97 -10.47 8.23
C GLU A 30 -15.30 -10.11 7.56
N LYS A 31 -16.03 -9.17 8.14
CA LYS A 31 -17.31 -8.70 7.60
C LYS A 31 -17.17 -8.03 6.24
N LEU A 32 -16.22 -7.10 6.10
CA LEU A 32 -16.09 -6.27 4.89
C LEU A 32 -15.60 -7.06 3.68
N PHE A 33 -14.67 -7.99 3.88
CA PHE A 33 -14.07 -8.78 2.81
C PHE A 33 -14.64 -10.20 2.70
N HIS A 34 -15.70 -10.50 3.44
CA HIS A 34 -16.36 -11.83 3.47
C HIS A 34 -15.35 -12.97 3.71
N LEU A 35 -14.51 -12.80 4.72
CA LEU A 35 -13.46 -13.75 5.06
C LEU A 35 -14.01 -14.83 6.00
N ASP A 36 -13.66 -16.10 5.77
CA ASP A 36 -14.02 -17.19 6.68
C ASP A 36 -13.35 -17.03 8.06
N ARG A 37 -12.14 -16.49 8.06
CA ARG A 37 -11.37 -16.20 9.29
C ARG A 37 -10.20 -15.26 9.02
N ILE A 38 -9.78 -14.58 10.09
CA ILE A 38 -8.52 -13.84 10.12
C ILE A 38 -7.37 -14.76 10.54
N PRO A 39 -6.17 -14.66 9.93
CA PRO A 39 -5.01 -15.42 10.37
C PRO A 39 -4.69 -15.18 11.85
N PRO A 40 -4.26 -16.22 12.60
CA PRO A 40 -3.74 -16.04 13.94
C PRO A 40 -2.61 -15.01 13.96
N GLY A 41 -2.61 -14.13 14.96
CA GLY A 41 -1.59 -13.09 15.12
C GLY A 41 -1.84 -11.82 14.32
N TYR A 42 -2.97 -11.67 13.62
CA TYR A 42 -3.38 -10.38 13.08
C TYR A 42 -3.52 -9.35 14.21
N LYS A 43 -2.96 -8.19 13.99
CA LYS A 43 -3.11 -7.01 14.84
C LYS A 43 -3.13 -5.74 13.99
N PRO A 44 -3.84 -4.70 14.43
CA PRO A 44 -3.76 -3.38 13.80
C PRO A 44 -2.32 -2.90 13.66
N ARG A 45 -2.03 -2.23 12.57
CA ARG A 45 -0.72 -1.68 12.24
C ARG A 45 -0.84 -0.21 11.87
N TYR A 46 0.05 0.61 12.40
CA TYR A 46 -0.02 2.06 12.29
C TYR A 46 1.00 2.65 11.32
N ASN A 47 2.04 1.88 10.94
CA ASN A 47 3.16 2.38 10.16
C ASN A 47 3.80 1.27 9.31
N ILE A 48 3.06 0.79 8.34
CA ILE A 48 3.48 -0.30 7.45
C ILE A 48 4.39 0.24 6.35
N ALA A 49 5.57 -0.37 6.19
CA ALA A 49 6.60 0.05 5.24
C ALA A 49 6.96 -1.06 4.23
N PRO A 50 7.58 -0.72 3.09
CA PRO A 50 8.08 -1.69 2.12
C PRO A 50 8.98 -2.74 2.76
N THR A 51 9.02 -3.92 2.16
CA THR A 51 9.70 -5.14 2.59
C THR A 51 9.07 -5.90 3.76
N GLN A 52 8.18 -5.26 4.49
CA GLN A 52 7.43 -5.90 5.57
C GLN A 52 6.32 -6.81 5.04
N PRO A 53 5.87 -7.81 5.83
CA PRO A 53 4.63 -8.52 5.55
C PRO A 53 3.43 -7.57 5.71
N VAL A 54 2.52 -7.63 4.74
CA VAL A 54 1.28 -6.84 4.71
C VAL A 54 0.08 -7.75 4.55
N ALA A 55 -1.04 -7.39 5.13
CA ALA A 55 -2.28 -8.11 4.99
C ALA A 55 -2.82 -7.96 3.56
N VAL A 56 -3.10 -9.07 2.89
CA VAL A 56 -3.58 -9.11 1.50
C VAL A 56 -4.77 -10.06 1.40
N VAL A 57 -5.85 -9.60 0.81
CA VAL A 57 -7.01 -10.46 0.48
C VAL A 57 -6.82 -11.01 -0.92
N ARG A 58 -6.78 -12.33 -1.03
CA ARG A 58 -6.71 -13.08 -2.29
C ARG A 58 -7.92 -13.98 -2.46
N GLN A 59 -8.39 -14.09 -3.69
CA GLN A 59 -9.42 -15.07 -4.04
C GLN A 59 -8.78 -16.42 -4.36
N HIS A 60 -9.18 -17.46 -3.66
CA HIS A 60 -8.75 -18.84 -3.92
C HIS A 60 -9.87 -19.63 -4.60
N PRO A 61 -9.52 -20.43 -5.65
CA PRO A 61 -10.45 -21.36 -6.26
C PRO A 61 -11.09 -22.23 -5.25
N HIS A 62 -12.03 -22.60 -4.82
CA HIS A 62 -12.58 -23.53 -3.83
C HIS A 62 -12.49 -23.11 -2.34
N LYS A 63 -11.83 -22.01 -2.02
CA LYS A 63 -11.63 -21.58 -0.61
C LYS A 63 -12.12 -20.16 -0.32
N GLY A 64 -12.73 -19.48 -1.30
CA GLY A 64 -13.19 -18.11 -1.13
C GLY A 64 -12.08 -17.08 -0.92
N ALA A 65 -12.44 -15.93 -0.39
CA ALA A 65 -11.50 -14.86 -0.06
C ALA A 65 -10.74 -15.18 1.23
N ARG A 66 -9.43 -14.93 1.23
CA ARG A 66 -8.55 -15.15 2.39
C ARG A 66 -7.64 -13.98 2.63
N LEU A 67 -7.47 -13.62 3.90
CA LEU A 67 -6.46 -12.67 4.33
C LEU A 67 -5.15 -13.41 4.61
N GLU A 68 -4.09 -13.02 3.94
CA GLU A 68 -2.78 -13.67 4.03
C GLU A 68 -1.66 -12.64 4.11
N PRO A 69 -0.58 -12.90 4.87
CA PRO A 69 0.57 -12.02 4.88
C PRO A 69 1.41 -12.21 3.61
N LEU A 70 1.62 -11.15 2.83
CA LEU A 70 2.53 -11.14 1.69
C LEU A 70 3.60 -10.07 1.89
N ARG A 71 4.80 -10.29 1.33
CA ARG A 71 5.87 -9.31 1.37
C ARG A 71 5.55 -8.11 0.47
N TRP A 72 5.60 -6.90 0.98
CA TRP A 72 5.44 -5.69 0.15
C TRP A 72 6.73 -5.39 -0.64
N GLY A 73 6.62 -5.46 -1.93
CA GLY A 73 7.70 -5.34 -2.90
C GLY A 73 7.74 -6.59 -3.78
N LEU A 74 7.05 -6.51 -4.92
CA LEU A 74 6.82 -7.63 -5.82
C LEU A 74 8.14 -8.19 -6.36
N LEU A 75 8.26 -9.51 -6.31
CA LEU A 75 9.34 -10.30 -6.88
C LEU A 75 8.79 -11.08 -8.07
N PRO A 76 9.09 -10.71 -9.30
CA PRO A 76 8.65 -11.46 -10.48
C PRO A 76 9.16 -12.91 -10.45
N HIS A 77 8.34 -13.88 -10.85
CA HIS A 77 8.67 -15.31 -10.84
C HIS A 77 9.93 -15.66 -11.64
N TRP A 78 10.26 -14.89 -12.67
CA TRP A 78 11.44 -15.09 -13.52
C TRP A 78 12.72 -14.46 -12.98
N MET A 79 12.67 -13.73 -11.85
CA MET A 79 13.83 -13.09 -11.24
C MET A 79 14.79 -14.15 -10.67
N LYS A 80 16.06 -14.07 -11.02
CA LYS A 80 17.08 -15.01 -10.48
C LYS A 80 17.38 -14.72 -9.02
N GLU A 81 17.65 -13.46 -8.69
CA GLU A 81 17.97 -13.02 -7.33
C GLU A 81 17.32 -11.66 -7.02
N PRO A 82 16.65 -11.53 -5.87
CA PRO A 82 16.12 -10.25 -5.42
C PRO A 82 17.26 -9.29 -5.04
N ARG A 83 17.32 -8.13 -5.67
CA ARG A 83 18.25 -7.05 -5.29
C ARG A 83 17.48 -5.92 -4.63
N LYS A 84 18.11 -5.20 -3.68
CA LYS A 84 17.48 -4.01 -3.03
C LYS A 84 17.05 -2.96 -4.06
N SER A 85 17.82 -2.79 -5.14
CA SER A 85 17.53 -1.85 -6.23
C SER A 85 16.35 -2.22 -7.12
N THR A 86 15.82 -3.44 -6.99
CA THR A 86 14.70 -3.94 -7.82
C THR A 86 13.39 -4.07 -7.04
N LEU A 87 13.28 -3.37 -5.91
CA LEU A 87 12.09 -3.42 -5.08
C LEU A 87 10.90 -2.75 -5.77
N MET A 88 9.95 -3.56 -6.24
CA MET A 88 8.76 -3.10 -6.96
C MET A 88 7.59 -2.90 -5.99
N ILE A 89 7.66 -1.83 -5.20
CA ILE A 89 6.62 -1.51 -4.20
C ILE A 89 5.36 -0.94 -4.83
N ASN A 90 5.49 -0.31 -6.01
CA ASN A 90 4.40 0.32 -6.74
C ASN A 90 4.41 -0.02 -8.23
N ALA A 91 3.23 -0.16 -8.81
CA ALA A 91 3.00 -0.35 -10.25
C ALA A 91 2.16 0.83 -10.80
N ARG A 92 2.73 1.61 -11.73
CA ARG A 92 2.02 2.75 -12.31
C ARG A 92 0.96 2.29 -13.29
N ILE A 93 -0.29 2.70 -13.08
CA ILE A 93 -1.43 2.33 -13.92
C ILE A 93 -1.20 2.65 -15.40
N GLU A 94 -0.48 3.71 -15.72
CA GLU A 94 -0.24 4.16 -17.09
C GLU A 94 0.59 3.17 -17.90
N SER A 95 1.53 2.46 -17.25
CA SER A 95 2.47 1.53 -17.89
C SER A 95 2.39 0.09 -17.40
N ILE A 96 1.45 -0.22 -16.50
CA ILE A 96 1.34 -1.54 -15.85
C ILE A 96 1.17 -2.69 -16.85
N HIS A 97 0.39 -2.47 -17.91
CA HIS A 97 0.11 -3.44 -18.98
C HIS A 97 1.31 -3.70 -19.90
N GLN A 98 2.29 -2.79 -19.94
CA GLN A 98 3.48 -2.89 -20.79
C GLN A 98 4.67 -3.51 -20.08
N ARG A 99 4.72 -3.40 -18.76
CA ARG A 99 5.87 -3.88 -17.99
C ARG A 99 5.78 -5.37 -17.73
N ARG A 100 6.74 -6.15 -18.24
CA ARG A 100 6.85 -7.61 -18.08
C ARG A 100 6.63 -8.08 -16.64
N ALA A 101 7.12 -7.33 -15.67
CA ALA A 101 6.99 -7.68 -14.25
C ALA A 101 5.54 -7.71 -13.75
N PHE A 102 4.62 -6.99 -14.40
CA PHE A 102 3.25 -6.85 -13.93
C PHE A 102 2.21 -7.50 -14.85
N GLN A 103 2.53 -7.77 -16.11
CA GLN A 103 1.57 -8.26 -17.11
C GLN A 103 0.80 -9.49 -16.64
N GLY A 104 1.51 -10.57 -16.27
CA GLY A 104 0.87 -11.79 -15.84
C GLY A 104 0.11 -11.66 -14.51
N ALA A 105 0.58 -10.78 -13.61
CA ALA A 105 -0.13 -10.49 -12.37
C ALA A 105 -1.41 -9.66 -12.63
N LEU A 106 -1.36 -8.71 -13.55
CA LEU A 106 -2.52 -7.90 -13.95
C LEU A 106 -3.65 -8.76 -14.53
N GLU A 107 -3.32 -9.76 -15.32
CA GLU A 107 -4.29 -10.69 -15.93
C GLU A 107 -4.89 -11.67 -14.93
N ARG A 108 -4.12 -12.17 -13.95
CA ARG A 108 -4.45 -13.41 -13.22
C ARG A 108 -4.30 -13.32 -11.71
N ARG A 109 -3.52 -12.41 -11.18
CA ARG A 109 -3.11 -12.35 -9.76
C ARG A 109 -3.37 -10.98 -9.16
N ARG A 110 -4.60 -10.55 -9.27
CA ARG A 110 -5.11 -9.35 -8.62
C ARG A 110 -5.47 -9.67 -7.18
N CYS A 111 -5.30 -8.69 -6.29
CA CYS A 111 -5.61 -8.84 -4.88
C CYS A 111 -6.01 -7.48 -4.29
N LEU A 112 -6.56 -7.50 -3.10
CA LEU A 112 -6.86 -6.31 -2.32
C LEU A 112 -5.87 -6.17 -1.18
N ILE A 113 -5.42 -4.96 -0.92
CA ILE A 113 -4.58 -4.64 0.23
C ILE A 113 -5.40 -3.74 1.14
N PRO A 114 -6.01 -4.28 2.20
CA PRO A 114 -6.81 -3.50 3.15
C PRO A 114 -6.01 -2.34 3.75
N ALA A 115 -6.65 -1.20 3.90
CA ALA A 115 -6.06 -0.01 4.50
C ALA A 115 -7.14 0.84 5.18
N THR A 116 -6.73 1.60 6.20
CA THR A 116 -7.54 2.66 6.82
C THR A 116 -7.02 4.05 6.47
N GLY A 117 -5.83 4.15 5.90
CA GLY A 117 -5.21 5.35 5.37
C GLY A 117 -3.78 5.13 4.93
N PHE A 118 -3.16 6.14 4.38
CA PHE A 118 -1.77 6.10 3.96
C PHE A 118 -1.06 7.41 4.26
N TYR A 119 0.27 7.40 4.20
CA TYR A 119 1.09 8.58 4.47
C TYR A 119 1.80 9.05 3.22
N GLU A 120 1.88 10.38 3.08
CA GLU A 120 2.69 11.05 2.08
C GLU A 120 3.38 12.28 2.69
N TRP A 121 4.50 12.66 2.13
CA TRP A 121 5.32 13.74 2.65
C TRP A 121 5.34 14.92 1.70
N ARG A 122 4.72 16.02 2.13
CA ARG A 122 4.84 17.30 1.42
C ARG A 122 6.27 17.82 1.53
N ARG A 123 6.88 18.14 0.38
CA ARG A 123 8.17 18.80 0.34
C ARG A 123 8.00 20.31 0.49
N VAL A 124 8.70 20.92 1.45
CA VAL A 124 8.79 22.36 1.64
C VAL A 124 10.26 22.70 1.81
N GLY A 125 10.91 23.17 0.75
CA GLY A 125 12.36 23.33 0.69
C GLY A 125 13.08 22.00 0.94
N LYS A 126 13.89 21.93 2.00
CA LYS A 126 14.61 20.71 2.41
C LYS A 126 13.81 19.81 3.35
N SER A 127 12.70 20.29 3.88
CA SER A 127 11.87 19.56 4.84
C SER A 127 10.85 18.65 4.15
N ARG A 128 10.51 17.55 4.81
CA ARG A 128 9.44 16.63 4.43
C ARG A 128 8.42 16.57 5.55
N ILE A 129 7.24 17.11 5.30
CA ILE A 129 6.16 17.22 6.29
C ILE A 129 5.20 16.07 6.08
N PRO A 130 5.07 15.13 7.05
CA PRO A 130 4.20 13.98 6.93
C PRO A 130 2.72 14.37 7.00
N HIS A 131 1.93 13.76 6.15
CA HIS A 131 0.49 13.85 6.15
C HIS A 131 -0.12 12.44 6.13
N ARG A 132 -1.10 12.22 6.96
CA ARG A 132 -1.99 11.06 6.94
C ARG A 132 -3.14 11.38 6.00
N ILE A 133 -3.43 10.47 5.08
CA ILE A 133 -4.48 10.61 4.07
C ILE A 133 -5.50 9.51 4.31
N GLU A 134 -6.76 9.90 4.42
CA GLU A 134 -7.89 9.03 4.71
C GLU A 134 -9.05 9.31 3.76
N ALA A 135 -9.88 8.31 3.50
CA ALA A 135 -11.14 8.51 2.83
C ALA A 135 -12.20 9.02 3.84
N VAL A 136 -12.97 10.04 3.44
CA VAL A 136 -13.93 10.71 4.35
C VAL A 136 -15.09 9.76 4.70
N ASP A 137 -15.60 9.05 3.68
CA ASP A 137 -16.81 8.24 3.80
C ASP A 137 -16.52 6.73 3.77
N LEU A 138 -15.24 6.34 3.81
CA LEU A 138 -14.80 4.96 3.75
C LEU A 138 -13.74 4.71 4.83
N PRO A 139 -14.13 4.33 6.05
CA PRO A 139 -13.18 4.09 7.14
C PRO A 139 -12.21 2.93 6.83
N ILE A 140 -12.64 1.96 6.03
CA ILE A 140 -11.83 0.88 5.51
C ILE A 140 -12.03 0.81 4.00
N PHE A 141 -10.95 0.81 3.26
CA PHE A 141 -10.92 0.60 1.81
C PHE A 141 -9.81 -0.39 1.45
N ALA A 142 -9.63 -0.69 0.19
CA ALA A 142 -8.49 -1.47 -0.24
C ALA A 142 -7.70 -0.76 -1.34
N PHE A 143 -6.39 -0.91 -1.33
CA PHE A 143 -5.60 -0.60 -2.52
C PHE A 143 -5.74 -1.73 -3.53
N ALA A 144 -5.83 -1.37 -4.81
CA ALA A 144 -5.67 -2.33 -5.89
C ALA A 144 -4.24 -2.89 -5.85
N GLY A 145 -4.11 -4.19 -5.70
CA GLY A 145 -2.83 -4.88 -5.58
C GLY A 145 -2.61 -5.92 -6.68
N LEU A 146 -1.35 -6.16 -7.00
CA LEU A 146 -0.92 -7.30 -7.81
C LEU A 146 0.04 -8.15 -7.01
N TRP A 147 -0.13 -9.48 -7.05
CA TRP A 147 0.76 -10.37 -6.32
C TRP A 147 1.49 -11.33 -7.26
N GLU A 148 2.62 -11.85 -6.79
CA GLU A 148 3.44 -12.80 -7.52
C GLU A 148 4.06 -13.80 -6.54
N ARG A 149 4.26 -15.03 -7.01
CA ARG A 149 5.02 -16.05 -6.30
C ARG A 149 6.38 -16.20 -6.95
N TRP A 150 7.41 -15.89 -6.20
CA TRP A 150 8.79 -16.16 -6.57
C TRP A 150 9.26 -17.43 -5.89
N GLN A 151 9.79 -18.36 -6.69
CA GLN A 151 10.21 -19.67 -6.22
C GLN A 151 11.69 -19.89 -6.60
N PRO A 152 12.63 -19.55 -5.70
CA PRO A 152 14.04 -19.87 -5.93
C PRO A 152 14.29 -21.38 -5.81
N ALA A 153 15.25 -21.90 -6.55
CA ALA A 153 15.62 -23.30 -6.47
C ALA A 153 16.08 -23.67 -5.04
N GLY A 154 15.53 -24.73 -4.49
CA GLY A 154 15.90 -25.25 -3.16
C GLY A 154 15.46 -24.40 -1.96
N GLN A 155 14.64 -23.37 -2.15
CA GLN A 155 14.14 -22.52 -1.07
C GLN A 155 12.62 -22.47 -1.03
N ALA A 156 12.07 -22.05 0.10
CA ALA A 156 10.63 -21.81 0.23
C ALA A 156 10.16 -20.67 -0.70
N PRO A 157 8.94 -20.77 -1.27
CA PRO A 157 8.39 -19.72 -2.11
C PRO A 157 8.14 -18.46 -1.30
N ILE A 158 8.30 -17.29 -1.96
CA ILE A 158 7.97 -15.99 -1.41
C ILE A 158 6.80 -15.42 -2.21
N ASP A 159 5.66 -15.25 -1.54
CA ASP A 159 4.53 -14.49 -2.07
C ASP A 159 4.75 -13.01 -1.77
N SER A 160 4.66 -12.20 -2.80
CA SER A 160 4.95 -10.77 -2.74
C SER A 160 3.89 -9.95 -3.46
N VAL A 161 3.74 -8.68 -3.08
CA VAL A 161 2.69 -7.80 -3.58
C VAL A 161 3.24 -6.42 -3.92
N THR A 162 2.60 -5.76 -4.89
CA THR A 162 2.81 -4.35 -5.24
C THR A 162 1.48 -3.60 -5.23
N LEU A 163 1.50 -2.32 -4.88
CA LEU A 163 0.34 -1.43 -4.99
C LEU A 163 0.23 -0.86 -6.40
N VAL A 164 -0.97 -0.79 -6.94
CA VAL A 164 -1.23 -0.01 -8.15
C VAL A 164 -1.38 1.45 -7.79
N THR A 165 -0.70 2.34 -8.52
CA THR A 165 -0.74 3.78 -8.27
C THR A 165 -1.22 4.55 -9.50
N THR A 166 -1.88 5.68 -9.24
CA THR A 166 -2.38 6.62 -10.25
C THR A 166 -1.92 8.05 -9.94
N ARG A 167 -2.27 9.01 -10.76
CA ARG A 167 -2.07 10.43 -10.47
C ARG A 167 -2.90 10.82 -9.25
N ALA A 168 -2.34 11.67 -8.39
CA ALA A 168 -3.05 12.19 -7.24
C ALA A 168 -4.24 13.08 -7.68
N VAL A 169 -5.35 12.95 -6.97
CA VAL A 169 -6.49 13.87 -7.13
C VAL A 169 -6.15 15.27 -6.61
N ALA A 170 -6.87 16.28 -7.08
CA ALA A 170 -6.59 17.70 -6.77
C ALA A 170 -6.34 17.98 -5.27
N PRO A 171 -7.11 17.45 -4.31
CA PRO A 171 -6.88 17.69 -2.89
C PRO A 171 -5.54 17.16 -2.36
N LEU A 172 -4.87 16.24 -3.06
CA LEU A 172 -3.58 15.66 -2.65
C LEU A 172 -2.40 16.14 -3.48
N ALA A 173 -2.64 16.77 -4.64
CA ALA A 173 -1.60 17.15 -5.58
C ALA A 173 -0.53 18.09 -5.00
N PHE A 174 -0.87 18.88 -3.97
CA PHE A 174 0.06 19.77 -3.27
C PHE A 174 0.99 19.02 -2.30
N ILE A 175 0.65 17.77 -1.93
CA ILE A 175 1.48 16.91 -1.08
C ILE A 175 2.37 16.03 -1.96
N HIS A 176 1.75 15.30 -2.89
CA HIS A 176 2.44 14.38 -3.77
C HIS A 176 1.68 14.21 -5.10
N GLN A 177 2.41 13.95 -6.20
CA GLN A 177 1.81 13.82 -7.54
C GLN A 177 1.15 12.44 -7.79
N ARG A 178 1.37 11.49 -6.91
CA ARG A 178 0.88 10.11 -7.04
C ARG A 178 0.13 9.69 -5.79
N MET A 179 -0.82 8.77 -5.98
CA MET A 179 -1.54 8.11 -4.89
C MET A 179 -1.81 6.64 -5.25
N PRO A 180 -2.08 5.75 -4.28
CA PRO A 180 -2.58 4.42 -4.58
C PRO A 180 -3.94 4.49 -5.28
N VAL A 181 -4.27 3.48 -6.08
CA VAL A 181 -5.65 3.28 -6.54
C VAL A 181 -6.45 2.71 -5.38
N LEU A 182 -7.43 3.48 -4.89
CA LEU A 182 -8.32 3.07 -3.83
C LEU A 182 -9.57 2.43 -4.45
N LEU A 183 -9.97 1.31 -3.89
CA LEU A 183 -11.19 0.61 -4.27
C LEU A 183 -12.17 0.63 -3.09
N SER A 184 -13.41 0.99 -3.38
CA SER A 184 -14.55 0.87 -2.47
C SER A 184 -15.09 -0.57 -2.45
N PRO A 185 -15.84 -0.99 -1.43
CA PRO A 185 -16.33 -2.36 -1.28
C PRO A 185 -17.12 -2.89 -2.49
N ASP A 186 -17.90 -2.05 -3.14
CA ASP A 186 -18.67 -2.40 -4.35
C ASP A 186 -17.81 -2.74 -5.58
N ARG A 187 -16.49 -2.49 -5.51
CA ARG A 187 -15.51 -2.77 -6.57
C ARG A 187 -14.63 -3.99 -6.31
N PHE A 188 -14.67 -4.56 -5.11
CA PHE A 188 -13.78 -5.64 -4.71
C PHE A 188 -13.92 -6.89 -5.56
N ASP A 189 -15.14 -7.37 -5.77
CA ASP A 189 -15.39 -8.61 -6.52
C ASP A 189 -14.98 -8.46 -7.99
N GLN A 190 -15.28 -7.31 -8.59
CA GLN A 190 -14.92 -7.08 -9.98
C GLN A 190 -13.38 -7.01 -10.16
N TRP A 191 -12.67 -6.42 -9.20
CA TRP A 191 -11.21 -6.41 -9.22
C TRP A 191 -10.61 -7.80 -9.01
N MET A 192 -11.09 -8.54 -8.02
CA MET A 192 -10.58 -9.87 -7.67
C MET A 192 -11.08 -10.99 -8.57
N MET A 193 -11.94 -10.72 -9.55
CA MET A 193 -12.53 -11.75 -10.41
C MET A 193 -11.49 -12.81 -10.82
N PRO A 194 -11.70 -14.10 -10.49
CA PRO A 194 -10.64 -15.13 -10.57
C PRO A 194 -10.39 -15.66 -11.99
N ARG A 195 -10.88 -14.99 -13.00
CA ARG A 195 -10.66 -15.35 -14.40
C ARG A 195 -9.60 -14.49 -15.05
N ILE A 196 -8.94 -15.04 -16.07
CA ILE A 196 -8.02 -14.30 -16.93
C ILE A 196 -8.79 -13.18 -17.63
N GLN A 197 -8.26 -11.97 -17.60
CA GLN A 197 -8.80 -10.82 -18.30
C GLN A 197 -7.70 -10.17 -19.14
N PRO A 198 -8.05 -9.63 -20.34
CA PRO A 198 -7.10 -8.86 -21.12
C PRO A 198 -6.56 -7.69 -20.29
N LYS A 199 -5.25 -7.54 -20.25
CA LYS A 199 -4.55 -6.54 -19.43
C LYS A 199 -4.96 -5.10 -19.77
N GLU A 200 -5.29 -4.84 -21.03
CA GLU A 200 -5.77 -3.55 -21.51
C GLU A 200 -7.16 -3.21 -20.95
N ALA A 201 -8.07 -4.21 -20.90
CA ALA A 201 -9.39 -4.05 -20.32
C ALA A 201 -9.31 -3.80 -18.82
N VAL A 202 -8.44 -4.55 -18.11
CA VAL A 202 -8.21 -4.34 -16.67
C VAL A 202 -7.60 -2.96 -16.40
N GLN A 203 -6.67 -2.52 -17.23
CA GLN A 203 -6.08 -1.18 -17.10
C GLN A 203 -7.12 -0.08 -17.34
N SER A 204 -7.97 -0.22 -18.36
CA SER A 204 -9.05 0.74 -18.64
C SER A 204 -9.99 0.82 -17.44
N TRP A 205 -10.45 -0.33 -16.94
CA TRP A 205 -11.31 -0.39 -15.78
C TRP A 205 -10.69 0.32 -14.55
N LEU A 206 -9.40 0.11 -14.29
CA LEU A 206 -8.70 0.79 -13.19
C LEU A 206 -8.65 2.31 -13.35
N LYS A 207 -8.50 2.81 -14.58
CA LYS A 207 -8.47 4.26 -14.85
C LYS A 207 -9.81 4.93 -14.60
N ASP A 208 -10.89 4.17 -14.81
CA ASP A 208 -12.26 4.65 -14.67
C ASP A 208 -12.80 4.54 -13.23
N GLN A 209 -11.97 4.10 -12.27
CA GLN A 209 -12.41 4.02 -10.88
C GLN A 209 -12.59 5.41 -10.27
N PRO A 210 -13.76 5.66 -9.64
CA PRO A 210 -13.95 6.89 -8.89
C PRO A 210 -12.97 6.94 -7.71
N SER A 211 -12.39 8.10 -7.49
CA SER A 211 -11.62 8.33 -6.26
C SER A 211 -12.60 8.74 -5.15
N PRO A 212 -12.55 8.14 -3.96
CA PRO A 212 -13.34 8.60 -2.83
C PRO A 212 -12.91 10.02 -2.43
N SER A 213 -13.77 10.71 -1.70
CA SER A 213 -13.41 11.98 -1.07
C SER A 213 -12.28 11.74 -0.07
N LEU A 214 -11.17 12.47 -0.23
CA LEU A 214 -9.96 12.29 0.58
C LEU A 214 -9.70 13.53 1.42
N ARG A 215 -9.23 13.32 2.65
CA ARG A 215 -8.70 14.38 3.52
C ARG A 215 -7.24 14.08 3.85
N ALA A 216 -6.46 15.15 3.95
CA ALA A 216 -5.06 15.08 4.36
C ALA A 216 -4.88 15.82 5.68
N ILE A 217 -4.31 15.16 6.66
CA ILE A 217 -4.11 15.65 8.02
C ILE A 217 -2.62 15.65 8.29
N ARG A 218 -2.06 16.80 8.66
CA ARG A 218 -0.66 16.86 9.06
C ARG A 218 -0.47 16.07 10.36
N VAL A 219 0.49 15.16 10.38
CA VAL A 219 0.84 14.37 11.58
C VAL A 219 2.21 14.73 12.11
N THR A 220 2.51 14.28 13.33
CA THR A 220 3.83 14.46 13.95
C THR A 220 4.91 13.70 13.19
N ASP A 221 6.18 14.08 13.42
CA ASP A 221 7.34 13.41 12.80
C ASP A 221 7.59 12.00 13.36
N HIS A 222 6.81 11.53 14.33
CA HIS A 222 6.91 10.18 14.90
C HIS A 222 6.82 9.10 13.81
N VAL A 223 5.94 9.29 12.82
CA VAL A 223 5.75 8.39 11.68
C VAL A 223 6.98 8.25 10.77
N ASN A 224 7.93 9.17 10.83
CA ASN A 224 9.12 9.14 9.98
C ASN A 224 10.00 7.91 10.26
N ASN A 225 10.06 7.46 11.50
CA ASN A 225 10.78 6.24 11.87
C ASN A 225 9.91 5.01 11.63
N VAL A 226 10.35 4.10 10.76
CA VAL A 226 9.65 2.85 10.43
C VAL A 226 9.57 1.85 11.60
N ALA A 227 10.37 2.02 12.63
CA ALA A 227 10.31 1.20 13.84
C ALA A 227 9.13 1.58 14.75
N HIS A 228 8.59 2.78 14.60
CA HIS A 228 7.39 3.20 15.30
C HIS A 228 6.17 2.63 14.59
N ASP A 229 5.41 1.80 15.26
CA ASP A 229 4.20 1.16 14.73
C ASP A 229 3.12 1.14 15.82
N ASP A 230 2.76 2.33 16.29
CA ASP A 230 1.85 2.61 17.38
C ASP A 230 0.90 3.77 17.04
N ALA A 231 -0.09 4.02 17.89
CA ALA A 231 -1.13 5.03 17.67
C ALA A 231 -0.59 6.47 17.58
N GLU A 232 0.60 6.76 18.13
CA GLU A 232 1.23 8.08 18.03
C GLU A 232 1.57 8.44 16.57
N CYS A 233 1.72 7.44 15.68
CA CYS A 233 1.88 7.68 14.23
C CYS A 233 0.69 8.42 13.61
N LEU A 234 -0.50 8.30 14.21
CA LEU A 234 -1.73 8.95 13.73
C LEU A 234 -1.95 10.34 14.34
N LYS A 235 -1.13 10.75 15.30
CA LYS A 235 -1.34 11.98 16.05
C LYS A 235 -1.16 13.22 15.18
N GLU A 236 -2.17 14.08 15.18
CA GLU A 236 -2.11 15.35 14.46
C GLU A 236 -1.00 16.24 15.03
N ALA A 237 -0.23 16.84 14.12
CA ALA A 237 0.72 17.87 14.52
C ALA A 237 -0.05 19.12 14.93
N GLN A 238 0.27 19.68 16.08
CA GLN A 238 -0.29 20.97 16.48
C GLN A 238 -0.05 22.02 15.39
N SER A 239 -1.07 22.76 15.03
CA SER A 239 -0.91 23.94 14.18
C SER A 239 0.05 24.90 14.90
N VAL A 240 1.21 25.13 14.32
CA VAL A 240 2.05 26.27 14.76
C VAL A 240 1.20 27.50 14.42
N GLY A 241 0.61 28.13 15.43
CA GLY A 241 -0.13 29.37 15.28
C GLY A 241 0.73 30.40 14.54
N PRO A 242 0.13 31.40 13.89
CA PRO A 242 0.88 32.40 13.12
C PRO A 242 1.95 33.03 14.02
N LEU A 243 3.21 32.93 13.62
CA LEU A 243 4.38 33.52 14.29
C LEU A 243 4.40 35.06 14.20
N PHE A 244 3.24 35.67 14.03
CA PHE A 244 3.11 37.14 13.99
C PHE A 244 2.02 37.60 14.95
N SER A 245 2.39 37.69 16.21
CA SER A 245 1.81 38.62 17.17
C SER A 245 2.93 39.10 18.08
N ARG A 246 3.69 40.04 17.60
CA ARG A 246 4.41 40.99 18.47
C ARG A 246 3.97 42.38 18.03
N PRO A 247 3.51 43.18 18.98
CA PRO A 247 3.18 44.59 18.78
C PRO A 247 4.39 45.43 18.40
#